data_497fcfe9624abf8096d72e65669711be
#
_entry.id   497fcfe9624abf8096d72e65669711be
#
_cell.length_a   1.000
_cell.length_b   1.000
_cell.length_c   1.000
_cell.angle_alpha   90.00
_cell.angle_beta   90.00
_cell.angle_gamma   90.00
#
_symmetry.space_group_name_H-M   'P 1'
#
loop_
_entity.id
_entity.type
_entity.pdbx_description
1 polymer ?
#
loop_
_entity_poly.entity_id
_entity_poly.type
_entity_poly.pdbx_seq_one_letter_code
_entity_poly.pdbx_strand_id
1 'polypeptide(L)'
;LTSLQNKTFLKFWIFFHAIIIAAFCAMLSVKKGINIDADLFNMLPKPEMGKALNAADEKLTEVTGQNVFILVSNPDFNKAKQVSEQVYSQLKESPRFKSISLYQNTDSFGKIVEYVDKYKYNLIEPETIDELNSEGGAESFAQDALSKAYGAFTVTSLENLESDPFMLGEHNLLNFLKQLQESGTKMSLKDEVLASEVDGRWYVMIRGILSKKGAALASKENAVVQIHQVCDPLEDGETRFIYSGTPFHSYKSSTNATQEISLISTVSMTAVLVILLLIFKRPSPILFSIASILWSSLMAIFATLAIFGKMHILTLVFGTSLIGSCIDY
;
A
#
# COMPACT_ATOMS: atom_id res chain seq x y z
N LEU A 1 19.22 -32.52 -52.44
CA LEU A 1 19.72 -31.34 -51.69
C LEU A 1 18.70 -30.77 -50.68
N THR A 2 17.39 -30.78 -50.97
CA THR A 2 16.31 -30.22 -50.14
C THR A 2 16.07 -30.97 -48.83
N SER A 3 16.26 -32.27 -48.77
CA SER A 3 15.99 -33.11 -47.57
C SER A 3 17.08 -32.95 -46.47
N LEU A 4 18.33 -32.75 -46.87
CA LEU A 4 19.48 -32.56 -45.98
C LEU A 4 19.45 -31.12 -45.37
N GLN A 5 19.13 -30.12 -46.19
CA GLN A 5 18.95 -28.74 -45.69
C GLN A 5 17.80 -28.65 -44.68
N ASN A 6 16.70 -29.36 -44.89
CA ASN A 6 15.57 -29.39 -43.93
C ASN A 6 15.96 -30.02 -42.58
N LYS A 7 16.79 -31.10 -42.58
CA LYS A 7 17.24 -31.74 -41.33
C LYS A 7 18.21 -30.85 -40.53
N THR A 8 19.07 -30.12 -41.24
CA THR A 8 20.04 -29.22 -40.59
C THR A 8 19.32 -27.99 -40.01
N PHE A 9 18.38 -27.45 -40.75
CA PHE A 9 17.53 -26.34 -40.29
C PHE A 9 16.69 -26.74 -39.06
N LEU A 10 16.11 -27.95 -39.06
CA LEU A 10 15.33 -28.46 -37.95
C LEU A 10 16.18 -28.63 -36.70
N LYS A 11 17.41 -29.16 -36.83
CA LYS A 11 18.33 -29.28 -35.70
C LYS A 11 18.76 -27.95 -35.13
N PHE A 12 19.05 -26.98 -36.00
CA PHE A 12 19.37 -25.61 -35.57
C PHE A 12 18.18 -24.97 -34.85
N TRP A 13 16.96 -25.15 -35.38
CA TRP A 13 15.75 -24.61 -34.79
C TRP A 13 15.49 -25.21 -33.40
N ILE A 14 15.60 -26.53 -33.22
CA ILE A 14 15.44 -27.19 -31.92
C ILE A 14 16.51 -26.73 -30.95
N PHE A 15 17.74 -26.60 -31.38
CA PHE A 15 18.86 -26.16 -30.54
C PHE A 15 18.67 -24.71 -30.06
N PHE A 16 18.23 -23.82 -30.93
CA PHE A 16 17.92 -22.44 -30.61
C PHE A 16 16.84 -22.34 -29.53
N HIS A 17 15.77 -23.11 -29.65
CA HIS A 17 14.69 -23.11 -28.67
C HIS A 17 15.11 -23.74 -27.34
N ALA A 18 15.95 -24.75 -27.35
CA ALA A 18 16.50 -25.35 -26.16
C ALA A 18 17.41 -24.36 -25.38
N ILE A 19 18.18 -23.53 -26.08
CA ILE A 19 18.97 -22.46 -25.45
C ILE A 19 18.05 -21.45 -24.78
N ILE A 20 16.98 -21.04 -25.43
CA ILE A 20 16.03 -20.07 -24.86
C ILE A 20 15.35 -20.62 -23.61
N ILE A 21 14.93 -21.89 -23.62
CA ILE A 21 14.35 -22.53 -22.44
C ILE A 21 15.38 -22.55 -21.31
N ALA A 22 16.61 -22.95 -21.60
CA ALA A 22 17.68 -22.98 -20.60
C ALA A 22 17.96 -21.59 -20.02
N ALA A 23 18.03 -20.57 -20.85
CA ALA A 23 18.21 -19.18 -20.42
C ALA A 23 17.04 -18.68 -19.56
N PHE A 24 15.80 -19.03 -19.91
CA PHE A 24 14.62 -18.69 -19.12
C PHE A 24 14.62 -19.39 -17.75
N CYS A 25 14.91 -20.67 -17.70
CA CYS A 25 15.04 -21.42 -16.45
C CYS A 25 16.17 -20.87 -15.57
N ALA A 26 17.30 -20.52 -16.15
CA ALA A 26 18.41 -19.89 -15.43
C ALA A 26 18.00 -18.52 -14.85
N MET A 27 17.31 -17.70 -15.64
CA MET A 27 16.81 -16.40 -15.19
C MET A 27 15.80 -16.52 -14.04
N LEU A 28 14.87 -17.48 -14.10
CA LEU A 28 13.92 -17.73 -13.01
C LEU A 28 14.60 -18.20 -11.74
N SER A 29 15.64 -19.03 -11.86
CA SER A 29 16.42 -19.54 -10.72
C SER A 29 17.20 -18.43 -10.04
N VAL A 30 17.80 -17.51 -10.80
CA VAL A 30 18.56 -16.37 -10.26
C VAL A 30 17.64 -15.33 -9.61
N LYS A 31 16.50 -15.01 -10.24
CA LYS A 31 15.57 -13.98 -9.75
C LYS A 31 14.54 -14.49 -8.72
N LYS A 32 14.59 -15.78 -8.36
CA LYS A 32 13.63 -16.41 -7.40
C LYS A 32 12.16 -16.21 -7.76
N GLY A 33 11.84 -16.15 -9.06
CA GLY A 33 10.46 -16.03 -9.54
C GLY A 33 10.21 -14.90 -10.53
N ILE A 34 8.96 -14.76 -10.94
CA ILE A 34 8.49 -13.71 -11.85
C ILE A 34 8.08 -12.51 -11.02
N ASN A 35 8.71 -11.36 -11.29
CA ASN A 35 8.34 -10.10 -10.64
C ASN A 35 7.16 -9.48 -11.41
N ILE A 36 5.95 -9.59 -10.85
CA ILE A 36 4.73 -9.00 -11.40
C ILE A 36 4.43 -7.71 -10.64
N ASP A 37 4.38 -6.61 -11.36
CA ASP A 37 3.97 -5.31 -10.86
C ASP A 37 2.45 -5.16 -11.12
N ALA A 38 1.69 -5.03 -10.05
CA ALA A 38 0.23 -4.88 -10.11
C ALA A 38 -0.23 -3.44 -9.83
N ASP A 39 0.71 -2.52 -9.61
CA ASP A 39 0.41 -1.13 -9.30
C ASP A 39 0.07 -0.35 -10.57
N LEU A 40 -1.20 -0.04 -10.73
CA LEU A 40 -1.72 0.72 -11.87
C LEU A 40 -1.18 2.16 -11.91
N PHE A 41 -0.84 2.73 -10.77
CA PHE A 41 -0.30 4.09 -10.68
C PHE A 41 1.11 4.20 -11.27
N ASN A 42 1.88 3.10 -11.29
CA ASN A 42 3.18 3.07 -11.95
C ASN A 42 3.11 3.21 -13.48
N MET A 43 1.94 3.09 -14.09
CA MET A 43 1.72 3.29 -15.53
C MET A 43 1.31 4.71 -15.89
N LEU A 44 0.87 5.51 -14.90
CA LEU A 44 0.53 6.90 -15.17
C LEU A 44 1.80 7.69 -15.49
N PRO A 45 1.76 8.59 -16.49
CA PRO A 45 2.87 9.49 -16.75
C PRO A 45 3.17 10.26 -15.47
N LYS A 46 4.35 10.02 -14.91
CA LYS A 46 4.80 10.83 -13.77
C LYS A 46 5.15 12.22 -14.31
N PRO A 47 4.60 13.30 -13.72
CA PRO A 47 5.01 14.63 -14.10
C PRO A 47 6.54 14.75 -13.92
N GLU A 48 7.21 15.47 -14.79
CA GLU A 48 8.66 15.72 -14.69
C GLU A 48 8.96 16.60 -13.47
N MET A 49 8.76 16.05 -12.30
CA MET A 49 9.19 16.63 -11.05
C MET A 49 10.68 16.31 -10.83
N GLY A 50 11.42 17.22 -10.23
CA GLY A 50 12.85 17.00 -9.95
C GLY A 50 13.07 15.69 -9.15
N LYS A 51 14.25 15.08 -9.32
CA LYS A 51 14.59 13.77 -8.70
C LYS A 51 14.29 13.69 -7.18
N ALA A 52 14.49 14.81 -6.47
CA ALA A 52 14.22 14.89 -5.03
C ALA A 52 12.71 14.79 -4.71
N LEU A 53 11.87 15.45 -5.51
CA LEU A 53 10.43 15.45 -5.33
C LEU A 53 9.82 14.08 -5.70
N ASN A 54 10.32 13.44 -6.77
CA ASN A 54 9.91 12.07 -7.11
C ASN A 54 10.30 11.07 -6.02
N ALA A 55 11.47 11.20 -5.41
CA ALA A 55 11.90 10.34 -4.31
C ALA A 55 11.05 10.56 -3.04
N ALA A 56 10.65 11.81 -2.78
CA ALA A 56 9.77 12.13 -1.67
C ALA A 56 8.35 11.59 -1.90
N ASP A 57 7.81 11.71 -3.11
CA ASP A 57 6.51 11.18 -3.50
C ASP A 57 6.48 9.65 -3.42
N GLU A 58 7.51 8.96 -3.93
CA GLU A 58 7.64 7.51 -3.79
C GLU A 58 7.66 7.06 -2.33
N LYS A 59 8.40 7.78 -1.48
CA LYS A 59 8.48 7.47 -0.05
C LYS A 59 7.16 7.74 0.67
N LEU A 60 6.47 8.82 0.33
CA LEU A 60 5.16 9.15 0.88
C LEU A 60 4.12 8.10 0.46
N THR A 61 4.11 7.74 -0.81
CA THR A 61 3.20 6.71 -1.37
C THR A 61 3.46 5.33 -0.74
N GLU A 62 4.74 4.96 -0.52
CA GLU A 62 5.09 3.71 0.16
C GLU A 62 4.57 3.70 1.60
N VAL A 63 4.76 4.80 2.33
CA VAL A 63 4.32 4.92 3.72
C VAL A 63 2.80 4.95 3.83
N THR A 64 2.10 5.76 3.03
CA THR A 64 0.64 5.86 3.06
C THR A 64 -0.04 4.60 2.54
N GLY A 65 0.54 3.98 1.50
CA GLY A 65 0.02 2.75 0.89
C GLY A 65 0.12 1.51 1.77
N GLN A 66 0.90 1.55 2.85
CA GLN A 66 1.08 0.43 3.78
C GLN A 66 0.30 0.61 5.10
N ASN A 67 -0.30 1.77 5.33
CA ASN A 67 -1.07 2.00 6.54
C ASN A 67 -2.44 1.31 6.48
N VAL A 68 -2.78 0.63 7.57
CA VAL A 68 -4.09 0.05 7.82
C VAL A 68 -4.63 0.53 9.16
N PHE A 69 -5.91 0.79 9.20
CA PHE A 69 -6.63 1.17 10.41
C PHE A 69 -7.79 0.21 10.61
N ILE A 70 -7.91 -0.32 11.82
CA ILE A 70 -9.00 -1.17 12.24
C ILE A 70 -9.70 -0.45 13.39
N LEU A 71 -10.96 -0.10 13.21
CA LEU A 71 -11.80 0.47 14.25
C LEU A 71 -12.68 -0.65 14.82
N VAL A 72 -12.54 -0.92 16.09
CA VAL A 72 -13.39 -1.85 16.84
C VAL A 72 -14.51 -1.04 17.49
N SER A 73 -15.73 -1.33 17.12
CA SER A 73 -16.90 -0.59 17.59
C SER A 73 -17.76 -1.45 18.52
N ASN A 74 -18.13 -0.90 19.68
CA ASN A 74 -19.08 -1.49 20.61
C ASN A 74 -19.81 -0.37 21.39
N PRO A 75 -21.08 -0.55 21.83
CA PRO A 75 -21.73 0.40 22.73
C PRO A 75 -21.01 0.59 24.07
N ASP A 76 -20.34 -0.46 24.57
CA ASP A 76 -19.53 -0.41 25.79
C ASP A 76 -18.04 -0.22 25.44
N PHE A 77 -17.43 0.85 25.99
CA PHE A 77 -16.01 1.15 25.82
C PHE A 77 -15.09 0.01 26.28
N ASN A 78 -15.39 -0.59 27.43
CA ASN A 78 -14.54 -1.65 27.99
C ASN A 78 -14.55 -2.90 27.10
N LYS A 79 -15.71 -3.24 26.52
CA LYS A 79 -15.81 -4.32 25.53
C LYS A 79 -15.06 -3.98 24.25
N ALA A 80 -15.22 -2.75 23.73
CA ALA A 80 -14.48 -2.30 22.54
C ALA A 80 -12.98 -2.39 22.77
N LYS A 81 -12.47 -1.94 23.92
CA LYS A 81 -11.07 -2.02 24.31
C LYS A 81 -10.61 -3.47 24.43
N GLN A 82 -11.34 -4.31 25.14
CA GLN A 82 -11.01 -5.73 25.32
C GLN A 82 -10.90 -6.48 23.99
N VAL A 83 -11.85 -6.28 23.08
CA VAL A 83 -11.79 -6.89 21.74
C VAL A 83 -10.61 -6.35 20.95
N SER A 84 -10.32 -5.04 21.06
CA SER A 84 -9.13 -4.43 20.42
C SER A 84 -7.84 -5.05 20.94
N GLU A 85 -7.74 -5.34 22.22
CA GLU A 85 -6.58 -6.02 22.84
C GLU A 85 -6.42 -7.45 22.34
N GLN A 86 -7.52 -8.17 22.17
CA GLN A 86 -7.51 -9.51 21.56
C GLN A 86 -7.01 -9.49 20.13
N VAL A 87 -7.52 -8.58 19.30
CA VAL A 87 -7.06 -8.40 17.90
C VAL A 87 -5.59 -8.02 17.87
N TYR A 88 -5.19 -7.04 18.68
CA TYR A 88 -3.79 -6.60 18.77
C TYR A 88 -2.85 -7.73 19.15
N SER A 89 -3.19 -8.53 20.17
CA SER A 89 -2.35 -9.64 20.64
C SER A 89 -2.13 -10.71 19.57
N GLN A 90 -3.16 -11.00 18.75
CA GLN A 90 -3.09 -11.99 17.68
C GLN A 90 -2.32 -11.49 16.44
N LEU A 91 -2.32 -10.17 16.19
CA LEU A 91 -1.66 -9.58 15.03
C LEU A 91 -0.25 -9.09 15.33
N LYS A 92 0.09 -8.80 16.58
CA LYS A 92 1.35 -8.15 17.00
C LYS A 92 2.61 -8.86 16.53
N GLU A 93 2.63 -10.19 16.56
CA GLU A 93 3.81 -10.99 16.19
C GLU A 93 3.78 -11.47 14.74
N SER A 94 2.80 -11.03 13.95
CA SER A 94 2.67 -11.45 12.59
C SER A 94 3.74 -10.80 11.69
N PRO A 95 4.49 -11.58 10.90
CA PRO A 95 5.49 -11.05 9.96
C PRO A 95 4.88 -10.24 8.81
N ARG A 96 3.56 -10.20 8.71
CA ARG A 96 2.83 -9.41 7.72
C ARG A 96 2.77 -7.92 8.07
N PHE A 97 3.06 -7.57 9.33
CA PHE A 97 3.15 -6.21 9.79
C PHE A 97 4.61 -5.81 10.03
N LYS A 98 4.96 -4.59 9.65
CA LYS A 98 6.20 -3.94 10.06
C LYS A 98 6.07 -3.41 11.48
N SER A 99 4.89 -2.88 11.80
CA SER A 99 4.50 -2.47 13.14
C SER A 99 2.98 -2.49 13.27
N ILE A 100 2.50 -2.72 14.47
CA ILE A 100 1.10 -2.57 14.84
C ILE A 100 1.03 -1.93 16.21
N SER A 101 0.11 -1.02 16.42
CA SER A 101 -0.06 -0.29 17.67
C SER A 101 -1.53 -0.14 18.01
N LEU A 102 -1.86 -0.43 19.25
CA LEU A 102 -3.14 -0.15 19.88
C LEU A 102 -2.95 0.98 20.90
N TYR A 103 -1.88 0.87 21.70
CA TYR A 103 -1.58 1.83 22.74
C TYR A 103 -0.76 3.00 22.17
N GLN A 104 -1.11 4.20 22.59
CA GLN A 104 -0.31 5.38 22.29
C GLN A 104 0.78 5.52 23.36
N ASN A 105 2.02 5.43 22.93
CA ASN A 105 3.15 5.65 23.82
C ASN A 105 3.36 7.16 23.98
N THR A 106 3.49 7.61 25.21
CA THR A 106 3.81 9.01 25.58
C THR A 106 5.12 9.47 24.93
N ASP A 107 6.05 8.54 24.65
CA ASP A 107 7.30 8.82 23.93
C ASP A 107 7.07 9.36 22.50
N SER A 108 5.94 9.02 21.88
CA SER A 108 5.63 9.53 20.54
C SER A 108 5.27 11.01 20.56
N PHE A 109 4.59 11.47 21.61
CA PHE A 109 4.30 12.88 21.78
C PHE A 109 5.57 13.68 22.07
N GLY A 110 6.45 13.15 22.93
CA GLY A 110 7.76 13.75 23.21
C GLY A 110 8.59 13.95 21.92
N LYS A 111 8.59 12.99 21.00
CA LYS A 111 9.27 13.12 19.70
C LYS A 111 8.65 14.19 18.79
N ILE A 112 7.33 14.38 18.86
CA ILE A 112 6.66 15.46 18.11
C ILE A 112 7.09 16.82 18.69
N VAL A 113 7.09 16.95 20.02
CA VAL A 113 7.55 18.16 20.69
C VAL A 113 9.02 18.48 20.33
N GLU A 114 9.89 17.48 20.41
CA GLU A 114 11.30 17.60 20.02
C GLU A 114 11.47 18.00 18.54
N TYR A 115 10.67 17.42 17.65
CA TYR A 115 10.70 17.76 16.23
C TYR A 115 10.22 19.19 15.98
N VAL A 116 9.11 19.59 16.59
CA VAL A 116 8.57 20.94 16.45
C VAL A 116 9.55 21.97 17.02
N ASP A 117 10.17 21.71 18.16
CA ASP A 117 11.17 22.60 18.74
C ASP A 117 12.42 22.73 17.85
N LYS A 118 12.92 21.61 17.33
CA LYS A 118 14.08 21.59 16.42
C LYS A 118 13.86 22.39 15.13
N TYR A 119 12.64 22.36 14.58
CA TYR A 119 12.29 22.98 13.30
C TYR A 119 11.35 24.19 13.45
N LYS A 120 11.24 24.76 14.65
CA LYS A 120 10.30 25.84 14.97
C LYS A 120 10.29 27.01 14.01
N TYR A 121 11.46 27.43 13.54
CA TYR A 121 11.56 28.54 12.55
C TYR A 121 11.16 28.14 11.13
N ASN A 122 11.15 26.85 10.79
CA ASN A 122 10.74 26.34 9.50
C ASN A 122 9.25 25.96 9.45
N LEU A 123 8.62 25.85 10.62
CA LEU A 123 7.21 25.45 10.76
C LEU A 123 6.28 26.63 11.04
N ILE A 124 6.79 27.86 10.95
CA ILE A 124 5.98 29.08 11.13
C ILE A 124 5.00 29.19 9.97
N GLU A 125 3.72 29.33 10.28
CA GLU A 125 2.67 29.52 9.29
C GLU A 125 2.75 30.93 8.68
N PRO A 126 2.35 31.11 7.39
CA PRO A 126 2.35 32.40 6.73
C PRO A 126 1.58 33.46 7.52
N GLU A 127 0.43 33.08 8.09
CA GLU A 127 -0.42 33.96 8.90
C GLU A 127 0.32 34.48 10.15
N THR A 128 1.10 33.64 10.79
CA THR A 128 1.93 34.02 11.95
C THR A 128 3.04 34.99 11.53
N ILE A 129 3.62 34.80 10.32
CA ILE A 129 4.62 35.73 9.79
C ILE A 129 3.99 37.10 9.51
N ASP A 130 2.80 37.13 8.94
CA ASP A 130 2.07 38.35 8.65
C ASP A 130 1.67 39.08 9.93
N GLU A 131 1.26 38.35 10.97
CA GLU A 131 0.96 38.90 12.29
C GLU A 131 2.20 39.50 12.96
N LEU A 132 3.33 38.80 12.93
CA LEU A 132 4.61 39.30 13.47
C LEU A 132 5.10 40.56 12.77
N ASN A 133 4.84 40.70 11.47
CA ASN A 133 5.22 41.88 10.68
C ASN A 133 4.21 43.00 10.76
N SER A 134 3.07 42.81 11.37
CA SER A 134 2.06 43.84 11.58
C SER A 134 2.49 44.90 12.61
N GLU A 135 1.89 46.09 12.60
CA GLU A 135 2.20 47.14 13.57
C GLU A 135 1.82 46.68 15.00
N GLY A 136 2.80 46.57 15.89
CA GLY A 136 2.63 46.04 17.24
C GLY A 136 2.61 44.51 17.36
N GLY A 137 2.70 43.76 16.25
CA GLY A 137 2.61 42.31 16.25
C GLY A 137 3.74 41.66 17.05
N ALA A 138 4.98 42.05 16.82
CA ALA A 138 6.14 41.51 17.55
C ALA A 138 6.04 41.82 19.07
N GLU A 139 5.49 42.96 19.46
CA GLU A 139 5.26 43.35 20.86
C GLU A 139 4.16 42.50 21.51
N SER A 140 3.09 42.22 20.77
CA SER A 140 2.01 41.30 21.17
C SER A 140 2.55 39.87 21.41
N PHE A 141 3.36 39.34 20.47
CA PHE A 141 3.99 38.03 20.62
C PHE A 141 4.95 37.97 21.82
N ALA A 142 5.72 39.04 22.06
CA ALA A 142 6.60 39.12 23.22
C ALA A 142 5.82 39.15 24.53
N GLN A 143 4.71 39.86 24.59
CA GLN A 143 3.82 39.90 25.76
C GLN A 143 3.15 38.54 26.03
N ASP A 144 2.71 37.85 24.96
CA ASP A 144 2.13 36.52 25.06
C ASP A 144 3.17 35.51 25.56
N ALA A 145 4.38 35.51 24.99
CA ALA A 145 5.48 34.67 25.44
C ALA A 145 5.84 34.93 26.89
N LEU A 146 5.90 36.21 27.31
CA LEU A 146 6.16 36.59 28.71
C LEU A 146 5.05 36.10 29.64
N SER A 147 3.79 36.25 29.23
CA SER A 147 2.63 35.75 29.97
C SER A 147 2.66 34.23 30.14
N LYS A 148 3.03 33.51 29.12
CA LYS A 148 3.24 32.05 29.16
C LYS A 148 4.40 31.66 30.04
N ALA A 149 5.55 32.37 29.96
CA ALA A 149 6.71 32.10 30.76
C ALA A 149 6.46 32.24 32.28
N TYR A 150 5.58 33.15 32.66
CA TYR A 150 5.14 33.31 34.05
C TYR A 150 3.89 32.48 34.41
N GLY A 151 3.28 31.84 33.47
CA GLY A 151 2.10 30.98 33.65
C GLY A 151 2.43 29.63 34.27
N ALA A 152 1.45 29.03 34.96
CA ALA A 152 1.62 27.74 35.63
C ALA A 152 1.58 26.52 34.66
N PHE A 153 1.24 26.74 33.41
CA PHE A 153 1.06 25.69 32.39
C PHE A 153 1.80 26.05 31.11
N THR A 154 3.11 25.77 31.08
CA THR A 154 3.90 25.83 29.84
C THR A 154 4.21 24.40 29.36
N VAL A 155 4.04 24.14 28.07
CA VAL A 155 4.37 22.83 27.44
C VAL A 155 5.88 22.73 27.22
N THR A 156 6.58 23.86 27.07
CA THR A 156 8.02 23.96 26.89
C THR A 156 8.71 24.39 28.15
N SER A 157 9.91 23.87 28.41
CA SER A 157 10.69 24.26 29.59
C SER A 157 11.23 25.68 29.45
N LEU A 158 11.30 26.41 30.57
CA LEU A 158 11.87 27.76 30.62
C LEU A 158 13.34 27.81 30.16
N GLU A 159 14.02 26.66 30.12
CA GLU A 159 15.40 26.53 29.63
C GLU A 159 15.55 26.88 28.15
N ASN A 160 14.44 26.81 27.37
CA ASN A 160 14.45 27.10 25.95
C ASN A 160 14.22 28.59 25.61
N LEU A 161 13.96 29.46 26.60
CA LEU A 161 13.68 30.88 26.35
C LEU A 161 14.82 31.61 25.63
N GLU A 162 16.08 31.23 25.88
CA GLU A 162 17.24 31.82 25.19
C GLU A 162 17.23 31.46 23.67
N SER A 163 16.78 30.27 23.32
CA SER A 163 16.73 29.80 21.95
C SER A 163 15.41 30.08 21.23
N ASP A 164 14.34 30.40 21.99
CA ASP A 164 12.99 30.67 21.49
C ASP A 164 12.30 31.74 22.33
N PRO A 165 12.72 33.02 22.23
CA PRO A 165 12.20 34.09 23.05
C PRO A 165 10.72 34.41 22.81
N PHE A 166 10.18 34.02 21.66
CA PHE A 166 8.77 34.22 21.31
C PHE A 166 7.93 32.95 21.51
N MET A 167 8.51 31.88 22.07
CA MET A 167 7.84 30.59 22.26
C MET A 167 7.15 30.06 21.00
N LEU A 168 7.81 30.23 19.85
CA LEU A 168 7.30 29.80 18.53
C LEU A 168 7.15 28.28 18.46
N GLY A 169 7.99 27.51 19.13
CA GLY A 169 7.86 26.06 19.25
C GLY A 169 6.53 25.66 19.90
N GLU A 170 6.16 26.33 21.00
CA GLU A 170 4.87 26.09 21.66
C GLU A 170 3.70 26.57 20.79
N HIS A 171 3.81 27.75 20.17
CA HIS A 171 2.81 28.29 19.27
C HIS A 171 2.53 27.33 18.11
N ASN A 172 3.57 26.85 17.42
CA ASN A 172 3.45 25.90 16.33
C ASN A 172 2.86 24.55 16.79
N LEU A 173 3.23 24.07 17.97
CA LEU A 173 2.66 22.85 18.53
C LEU A 173 1.16 23.01 18.81
N LEU A 174 0.76 24.10 19.42
CA LEU A 174 -0.66 24.38 19.70
C LEU A 174 -1.47 24.53 18.41
N ASN A 175 -0.94 25.21 17.40
CA ASN A 175 -1.58 25.33 16.09
C ASN A 175 -1.72 23.96 15.41
N PHE A 176 -0.68 23.15 15.45
CA PHE A 176 -0.73 21.78 14.94
C PHE A 176 -1.79 20.92 15.65
N LEU A 177 -1.86 21.00 16.97
CA LEU A 177 -2.89 20.30 17.75
C LEU A 177 -4.31 20.82 17.44
N LYS A 178 -4.46 22.14 17.27
CA LYS A 178 -5.73 22.76 16.87
C LYS A 178 -6.17 22.29 15.49
N GLN A 179 -5.28 22.29 14.50
CA GLN A 179 -5.55 21.77 13.17
C GLN A 179 -5.95 20.29 13.19
N LEU A 180 -5.31 19.47 14.03
CA LEU A 180 -5.70 18.07 14.22
C LEU A 180 -7.13 17.95 14.79
N GLN A 181 -7.52 18.80 15.70
CA GLN A 181 -8.89 18.85 16.24
C GLN A 181 -9.90 19.33 15.18
N GLU A 182 -9.57 20.38 14.42
CA GLU A 182 -10.42 20.94 13.38
C GLU A 182 -10.55 20.03 12.17
N SER A 183 -9.57 19.18 11.87
CA SER A 183 -9.62 18.20 10.78
C SER A 183 -10.59 17.04 11.01
N GLY A 184 -11.42 17.13 12.05
CA GLY A 184 -12.55 16.23 12.28
C GLY A 184 -12.21 14.89 12.93
N THR A 185 -10.96 14.69 13.35
CA THR A 185 -10.58 13.50 14.10
C THR A 185 -11.09 13.63 15.53
N LYS A 186 -12.34 13.24 15.78
CA LYS A 186 -12.95 13.23 17.12
C LYS A 186 -12.36 12.14 18.05
N MET A 187 -11.15 11.63 17.74
CA MET A 187 -10.50 10.63 18.57
C MET A 187 -9.73 11.29 19.70
N SER A 188 -9.96 10.83 20.91
CA SER A 188 -9.26 11.24 22.12
C SER A 188 -8.50 10.05 22.73
N LEU A 189 -7.49 10.36 23.50
CA LEU A 189 -6.78 9.34 24.28
C LEU A 189 -7.64 9.00 25.51
N LYS A 190 -8.05 7.75 25.62
CA LYS A 190 -8.78 7.21 26.77
C LYS A 190 -8.17 5.86 27.14
N ASP A 191 -7.75 5.71 28.38
CA ASP A 191 -7.09 4.49 28.90
C ASP A 191 -5.97 3.98 27.97
N GLU A 192 -5.09 4.88 27.54
CA GLU A 192 -3.92 4.64 26.67
C GLU A 192 -4.25 4.24 25.22
N VAL A 193 -5.53 4.18 24.83
CA VAL A 193 -5.96 3.88 23.47
C VAL A 193 -6.60 5.09 22.81
N LEU A 194 -6.49 5.21 21.48
CA LEU A 194 -7.25 6.20 20.72
C LEU A 194 -8.68 5.71 20.57
N ALA A 195 -9.61 6.45 21.13
CA ALA A 195 -11.02 6.14 21.09
C ALA A 195 -11.86 7.37 20.77
N SER A 196 -13.03 7.14 20.20
CA SER A 196 -14.06 8.15 19.94
C SER A 196 -15.42 7.57 20.26
N GLU A 197 -16.32 8.41 20.75
CA GLU A 197 -17.73 8.07 20.90
C GLU A 197 -18.54 8.83 19.84
N VAL A 198 -19.29 8.08 19.04
CA VAL A 198 -20.17 8.61 18.01
C VAL A 198 -21.51 7.87 18.09
N ASP A 199 -22.59 8.62 18.20
CA ASP A 199 -23.96 8.09 18.25
C ASP A 199 -24.17 6.98 19.32
N GLY A 200 -23.55 7.14 20.49
CA GLY A 200 -23.65 6.20 21.60
C GLY A 200 -22.87 4.91 21.39
N ARG A 201 -21.92 4.88 20.46
CA ARG A 201 -21.01 3.77 20.22
C ARG A 201 -19.57 4.22 20.35
N TRP A 202 -18.76 3.41 21.00
CA TRP A 202 -17.33 3.60 21.12
C TRP A 202 -16.61 2.97 19.91
N TYR A 203 -15.56 3.63 19.47
CA TYR A 203 -14.66 3.18 18.41
C TYR A 203 -13.24 3.23 18.93
N VAL A 204 -12.58 2.10 19.02
CA VAL A 204 -11.18 2.00 19.43
C VAL A 204 -10.34 1.70 18.21
N MET A 205 -9.26 2.45 18.00
CA MET A 205 -8.43 2.38 16.80
C MET A 205 -7.18 1.54 17.02
N ILE A 206 -6.99 0.55 16.16
CA ILE A 206 -5.73 -0.17 15.97
C ILE A 206 -5.10 0.34 14.67
N ARG A 207 -3.86 0.76 14.73
CA ARG A 207 -3.08 1.18 13.55
C ARG A 207 -2.02 0.13 13.23
N GLY A 208 -1.93 -0.25 11.96
CA GLY A 208 -0.88 -1.13 11.46
C GLY A 208 -0.14 -0.53 10.28
N ILE A 209 1.14 -0.86 10.16
CA ILE A 209 1.95 -0.62 8.96
C ILE A 209 2.33 -1.99 8.43
N LEU A 210 1.94 -2.27 7.20
CA LEU A 210 2.19 -3.56 6.59
C LEU A 210 3.66 -3.73 6.19
N SER A 211 4.14 -4.96 6.25
CA SER A 211 5.41 -5.34 5.62
C SER A 211 5.20 -5.48 4.09
N LYS A 212 6.30 -5.52 3.33
CA LYS A 212 6.24 -5.76 1.88
C LYS A 212 5.49 -7.07 1.54
N LYS A 213 5.62 -8.11 2.38
CA LYS A 213 4.88 -9.37 2.23
C LYS A 213 3.39 -9.19 2.55
N GLY A 214 3.09 -8.48 3.64
CA GLY A 214 1.72 -8.23 4.05
C GLY A 214 0.94 -7.33 3.09
N ALA A 215 1.60 -6.47 2.35
CA ALA A 215 1.03 -5.59 1.33
C ALA A 215 0.96 -6.25 -0.06
N ALA A 216 1.50 -7.47 -0.25
CA ALA A 216 1.50 -8.13 -1.55
C ALA A 216 0.09 -8.45 -2.02
N LEU A 217 -0.31 -7.86 -3.14
CA LEU A 217 -1.60 -8.09 -3.79
C LEU A 217 -1.67 -9.55 -4.31
N ALA A 218 -2.85 -10.11 -4.41
CA ALA A 218 -3.09 -11.47 -4.91
C ALA A 218 -2.32 -12.60 -4.16
N SER A 219 -1.85 -12.36 -2.94
CA SER A 219 -1.15 -13.34 -2.11
C SER A 219 -2.02 -13.79 -0.94
N LYS A 220 -1.99 -15.09 -0.62
CA LYS A 220 -2.57 -15.63 0.61
C LYS A 220 -1.86 -15.10 1.87
N GLU A 221 -0.67 -14.55 1.71
CA GLU A 221 0.11 -13.92 2.77
C GLU A 221 -0.26 -12.45 2.99
N ASN A 222 -1.21 -11.92 2.22
CA ASN A 222 -1.69 -10.55 2.41
C ASN A 222 -2.26 -10.37 3.83
N ALA A 223 -1.92 -9.25 4.46
CA ALA A 223 -2.34 -8.96 5.83
C ALA A 223 -3.85 -8.79 5.97
N VAL A 224 -4.54 -8.31 4.92
CA VAL A 224 -6.01 -8.17 4.91
C VAL A 224 -6.69 -9.50 5.17
N VAL A 225 -6.19 -10.60 4.58
CA VAL A 225 -6.72 -11.95 4.84
C VAL A 225 -6.61 -12.31 6.31
N GLN A 226 -5.45 -12.05 6.91
CA GLN A 226 -5.23 -12.35 8.33
C GLN A 226 -6.08 -11.46 9.24
N ILE A 227 -6.22 -10.17 8.90
CA ILE A 227 -7.08 -9.25 9.67
C ILE A 227 -8.51 -9.79 9.71
N HIS A 228 -9.08 -10.17 8.56
CA HIS A 228 -10.41 -10.76 8.51
C HIS A 228 -10.49 -12.08 9.28
N GLN A 229 -9.51 -12.96 9.17
CA GLN A 229 -9.48 -14.22 9.93
C GLN A 229 -9.49 -14.01 11.44
N VAL A 230 -8.91 -12.92 11.93
CA VAL A 230 -8.86 -12.58 13.36
C VAL A 230 -10.11 -11.82 13.79
N CYS A 231 -10.59 -10.87 12.97
CA CYS A 231 -11.69 -9.99 13.34
C CYS A 231 -13.08 -10.61 13.13
N ASP A 232 -13.30 -11.31 12.00
CA ASP A 232 -14.63 -11.83 11.65
C ASP A 232 -15.22 -12.78 12.73
N PRO A 233 -14.44 -13.67 13.39
CA PRO A 233 -14.96 -14.50 14.47
C PRO A 233 -15.34 -13.73 15.76
N LEU A 234 -14.84 -12.52 15.92
CA LEU A 234 -15.09 -11.63 17.05
C LEU A 234 -16.26 -10.65 16.80
N GLU A 235 -16.77 -10.63 15.57
CA GLU A 235 -17.93 -9.84 15.21
C GLU A 235 -19.19 -10.49 15.75
N ASP A 236 -19.98 -9.73 16.49
CA ASP A 236 -21.26 -10.12 17.03
C ASP A 236 -22.31 -9.04 16.75
N GLY A 237 -23.52 -9.17 17.34
CA GLY A 237 -24.58 -8.16 17.14
C GLY A 237 -24.23 -6.77 17.65
N GLU A 238 -23.34 -6.65 18.62
CA GLU A 238 -22.91 -5.40 19.26
C GLU A 238 -21.55 -4.94 18.81
N THR A 239 -20.59 -5.87 18.65
CA THR A 239 -19.23 -5.60 18.20
C THR A 239 -19.15 -5.61 16.68
N ARG A 240 -18.58 -4.54 16.10
CA ARG A 240 -18.39 -4.39 14.65
C ARG A 240 -16.98 -3.90 14.34
N PHE A 241 -16.48 -4.26 13.17
CA PHE A 241 -15.18 -3.81 12.68
C PHE A 241 -15.36 -2.90 11.47
N ILE A 242 -14.60 -1.81 11.46
CA ILE A 242 -14.51 -0.91 10.30
C ILE A 242 -13.05 -0.88 9.89
N TYR A 243 -12.82 -1.10 8.61
CA TYR A 243 -11.49 -1.16 8.03
C TYR A 243 -11.24 0.05 7.14
N SER A 244 -10.07 0.67 7.28
CA SER A 244 -9.65 1.79 6.46
C SER A 244 -8.18 1.67 6.07
N GLY A 245 -7.87 2.21 4.93
CA GLY A 245 -6.51 2.21 4.36
C GLY A 245 -6.48 1.63 2.95
N THR A 246 -5.53 2.12 2.16
CA THR A 246 -5.31 1.68 0.78
C THR A 246 -5.20 0.15 0.62
N PRO A 247 -4.55 -0.62 1.54
CA PRO A 247 -4.42 -2.06 1.40
C PRO A 247 -5.75 -2.82 1.30
N PHE A 248 -6.79 -2.40 2.01
CA PHE A 248 -8.09 -3.06 1.93
C PHE A 248 -8.74 -2.90 0.56
N HIS A 249 -8.72 -1.67 0.01
CA HIS A 249 -9.26 -1.39 -1.32
C HIS A 249 -8.46 -2.08 -2.40
N SER A 250 -7.14 -2.01 -2.33
CA SER A 250 -6.25 -2.63 -3.30
C SER A 250 -6.39 -4.16 -3.30
N TYR A 251 -6.47 -4.77 -2.13
CA TYR A 251 -6.69 -6.22 -2.01
C TYR A 251 -8.03 -6.65 -2.61
N LYS A 252 -9.12 -5.97 -2.27
CA LYS A 252 -10.45 -6.24 -2.79
C LYS A 252 -10.51 -6.11 -4.31
N SER A 253 -9.98 -5.00 -4.84
CA SER A 253 -9.93 -4.75 -6.28
C SER A 253 -9.08 -5.79 -7.01
N SER A 254 -7.91 -6.13 -6.48
CA SER A 254 -7.02 -7.14 -7.06
C SER A 254 -7.64 -8.54 -7.04
N THR A 255 -8.33 -8.91 -5.94
CA THR A 255 -8.99 -10.21 -5.83
C THR A 255 -10.16 -10.31 -6.80
N ASN A 256 -11.00 -9.28 -6.90
CA ASN A 256 -12.11 -9.24 -7.85
C ASN A 256 -11.60 -9.30 -9.30
N ALA A 257 -10.60 -8.49 -9.63
CA ALA A 257 -9.99 -8.50 -10.96
C ALA A 257 -9.40 -9.88 -11.30
N THR A 258 -8.73 -10.54 -10.36
CA THR A 258 -8.17 -11.88 -10.58
C THR A 258 -9.28 -12.92 -10.83
N GLN A 259 -10.38 -12.85 -10.08
CA GLN A 259 -11.53 -13.74 -10.26
C GLN A 259 -12.21 -13.52 -11.63
N GLU A 260 -12.45 -12.26 -11.99
CA GLU A 260 -13.05 -11.90 -13.29
C GLU A 260 -12.15 -12.32 -14.46
N ILE A 261 -10.85 -12.04 -14.40
CA ILE A 261 -9.88 -12.47 -15.40
C ILE A 261 -9.87 -14.00 -15.52
N SER A 262 -9.86 -14.72 -14.41
CA SER A 262 -9.88 -16.18 -14.39
C SER A 262 -11.16 -16.73 -15.03
N LEU A 263 -12.32 -16.17 -14.71
CA LEU A 263 -13.60 -16.56 -15.27
C LEU A 263 -13.63 -16.31 -16.79
N ILE A 264 -13.32 -15.09 -17.22
CA ILE A 264 -13.32 -14.70 -18.64
C ILE A 264 -12.32 -15.57 -19.41
N SER A 265 -11.10 -15.75 -18.89
CA SER A 265 -10.09 -16.58 -19.53
C SER A 265 -10.53 -18.05 -19.67
N THR A 266 -11.16 -18.60 -18.63
CA THR A 266 -11.64 -19.98 -18.64
C THR A 266 -12.76 -20.16 -19.66
N VAL A 267 -13.75 -19.26 -19.67
CA VAL A 267 -14.88 -19.29 -20.62
C VAL A 267 -14.38 -19.12 -22.05
N SER A 268 -13.51 -18.11 -22.28
CA SER A 268 -12.96 -17.85 -23.61
C SER A 268 -12.12 -19.02 -24.13
N MET A 269 -11.24 -19.58 -23.29
CA MET A 269 -10.42 -20.72 -23.66
C MET A 269 -11.28 -21.97 -23.99
N THR A 270 -12.31 -22.22 -23.18
CA THR A 270 -13.23 -23.34 -23.41
C THR A 270 -14.00 -23.13 -24.71
N ALA A 271 -14.52 -21.94 -24.98
CA ALA A 271 -15.22 -21.61 -26.19
C ALA A 271 -14.35 -21.82 -27.45
N VAL A 272 -13.11 -21.32 -27.42
CA VAL A 272 -12.12 -21.51 -28.49
C VAL A 272 -11.85 -22.99 -28.74
N LEU A 273 -11.61 -23.76 -27.67
CA LEU A 273 -11.36 -25.21 -27.81
C LEU A 273 -12.55 -25.94 -28.41
N VAL A 274 -13.77 -25.61 -28.00
CA VAL A 274 -15.01 -26.22 -28.57
C VAL A 274 -15.16 -25.87 -30.06
N ILE A 275 -14.94 -24.60 -30.41
CA ILE A 275 -15.02 -24.17 -31.82
C ILE A 275 -13.98 -24.89 -32.66
N LEU A 276 -12.73 -24.97 -32.22
CA LEU A 276 -11.67 -25.67 -32.92
C LEU A 276 -11.98 -27.18 -33.07
N LEU A 277 -12.53 -27.84 -32.05
CA LEU A 277 -12.97 -29.24 -32.12
C LEU A 277 -14.06 -29.46 -33.16
N LEU A 278 -15.02 -28.52 -33.23
CA LEU A 278 -16.12 -28.59 -34.21
C LEU A 278 -15.64 -28.41 -35.65
N ILE A 279 -14.67 -27.51 -35.88
CA ILE A 279 -14.11 -27.22 -37.20
C ILE A 279 -13.21 -28.34 -37.68
N PHE A 280 -12.22 -28.73 -36.89
CA PHE A 280 -11.17 -29.65 -37.32
C PHE A 280 -11.55 -31.12 -37.18
N LYS A 281 -12.49 -31.47 -36.31
CA LYS A 281 -12.92 -32.86 -36.05
C LYS A 281 -11.76 -33.84 -35.71
N ARG A 282 -10.56 -33.32 -35.51
CA ARG A 282 -9.35 -34.04 -35.16
C ARG A 282 -8.58 -33.27 -34.09
N PRO A 283 -8.03 -33.93 -33.05
CA PRO A 283 -7.36 -33.23 -31.98
C PRO A 283 -5.93 -32.72 -32.35
N SER A 284 -5.32 -33.29 -33.38
CA SER A 284 -3.93 -32.99 -33.75
C SER A 284 -3.68 -31.50 -34.08
N PRO A 285 -4.47 -30.85 -34.97
CA PRO A 285 -4.28 -29.41 -35.25
C PRO A 285 -4.45 -28.56 -34.01
N ILE A 286 -5.36 -28.91 -33.12
CA ILE A 286 -5.64 -28.19 -31.88
C ILE A 286 -4.42 -28.24 -30.94
N LEU A 287 -3.83 -29.44 -30.80
CA LEU A 287 -2.61 -29.61 -29.98
C LEU A 287 -1.45 -28.77 -30.52
N PHE A 288 -1.25 -28.71 -31.83
CA PHE A 288 -0.23 -27.87 -32.44
C PHE A 288 -0.50 -26.38 -32.23
N SER A 289 -1.75 -25.93 -32.36
CA SER A 289 -2.11 -24.53 -32.11
C SER A 289 -1.89 -24.14 -30.66
N ILE A 290 -2.34 -24.98 -29.72
CA ILE A 290 -2.09 -24.75 -28.27
C ILE A 290 -0.61 -24.72 -27.97
N ALA A 291 0.16 -25.67 -28.49
CA ALA A 291 1.61 -25.71 -28.29
C ALA A 291 2.31 -24.44 -28.84
N SER A 292 1.87 -23.96 -30.01
CA SER A 292 2.39 -22.73 -30.61
C SER A 292 2.06 -21.50 -29.76
N ILE A 293 0.83 -21.37 -29.25
CA ILE A 293 0.42 -20.28 -28.38
C ILE A 293 1.19 -20.27 -27.08
N LEU A 294 1.29 -21.43 -26.42
CA LEU A 294 2.05 -21.56 -25.18
C LEU A 294 3.52 -21.18 -25.37
N TRP A 295 4.09 -21.61 -26.49
CA TRP A 295 5.46 -21.27 -26.83
C TRP A 295 5.65 -19.77 -27.06
N SER A 296 4.79 -19.15 -27.86
CA SER A 296 4.84 -17.71 -28.15
C SER A 296 4.65 -16.88 -26.88
N SER A 297 3.73 -17.30 -26.01
CA SER A 297 3.49 -16.64 -24.72
C SER A 297 4.71 -16.73 -23.79
N LEU A 298 5.35 -17.91 -23.73
CA LEU A 298 6.58 -18.12 -22.95
C LEU A 298 7.71 -17.23 -23.45
N MET A 299 7.87 -17.12 -24.77
CA MET A 299 8.86 -16.24 -25.41
C MET A 299 8.60 -14.76 -25.11
N ALA A 300 7.34 -14.33 -25.17
CA ALA A 300 6.96 -12.95 -24.86
C ALA A 300 7.24 -12.60 -23.39
N ILE A 301 6.89 -13.49 -22.47
CA ILE A 301 7.17 -13.33 -21.04
C ILE A 301 8.68 -13.26 -20.81
N PHE A 302 9.45 -14.15 -21.41
CA PHE A 302 10.92 -14.15 -21.30
C PHE A 302 11.51 -12.83 -21.82
N ALA A 303 11.13 -12.39 -23.00
CA ALA A 303 11.60 -11.13 -23.59
C ALA A 303 11.26 -9.94 -22.70
N THR A 304 10.04 -9.86 -22.20
CA THR A 304 9.60 -8.78 -21.31
C THR A 304 10.42 -8.75 -20.01
N LEU A 305 10.61 -9.90 -19.38
CA LEU A 305 11.40 -9.99 -18.15
C LEU A 305 12.91 -9.75 -18.37
N ALA A 306 13.44 -10.12 -19.53
CA ALA A 306 14.83 -9.88 -19.89
C ALA A 306 15.11 -8.39 -20.13
N ILE A 307 14.20 -7.68 -20.83
CA ILE A 307 14.36 -6.27 -21.20
C ILE A 307 13.99 -5.36 -20.01
N PHE A 308 12.86 -5.57 -19.37
CA PHE A 308 12.31 -4.66 -18.37
C PHE A 308 12.54 -5.10 -16.92
N GLY A 309 12.98 -6.34 -16.69
CA GLY A 309 13.24 -6.88 -15.35
C GLY A 309 11.99 -7.20 -14.52
N LYS A 310 10.84 -6.65 -14.89
CA LYS A 310 9.51 -6.88 -14.28
C LYS A 310 8.45 -6.91 -15.38
N MET A 311 7.32 -7.52 -15.07
CA MET A 311 6.15 -7.55 -15.96
C MET A 311 4.96 -6.92 -15.24
N HIS A 312 4.25 -6.02 -15.92
CA HIS A 312 3.05 -5.43 -15.36
C HIS A 312 1.84 -6.33 -15.58
N ILE A 313 0.92 -6.38 -14.60
CA ILE A 313 -0.27 -7.25 -14.66
C ILE A 313 -1.13 -6.94 -15.91
N LEU A 314 -1.25 -5.66 -16.29
CA LEU A 314 -2.00 -5.27 -17.50
C LEU A 314 -1.37 -5.80 -18.78
N THR A 315 -0.04 -5.91 -18.86
CA THR A 315 0.64 -6.52 -20.01
C THR A 315 0.20 -7.97 -20.18
N LEU A 316 0.02 -8.68 -19.08
CA LEU A 316 -0.47 -10.06 -19.08
C LEU A 316 -1.94 -10.13 -19.50
N VAL A 317 -2.77 -9.22 -18.99
CA VAL A 317 -4.20 -9.13 -19.33
C VAL A 317 -4.39 -8.81 -20.82
N PHE A 318 -3.72 -7.77 -21.33
CA PHE A 318 -3.81 -7.42 -22.76
C PHE A 318 -3.19 -8.50 -23.65
N GLY A 319 -2.07 -9.09 -23.22
CA GLY A 319 -1.44 -10.20 -23.96
C GLY A 319 -2.38 -11.39 -24.10
N THR A 320 -3.05 -11.80 -23.02
CA THR A 320 -4.01 -12.92 -23.07
C THR A 320 -5.25 -12.59 -23.90
N SER A 321 -5.71 -11.35 -23.89
CA SER A 321 -6.82 -10.89 -24.73
C SER A 321 -6.51 -10.98 -26.24
N LEU A 322 -5.25 -10.71 -26.64
CA LEU A 322 -4.82 -10.78 -28.03
C LEU A 322 -4.62 -12.22 -28.55
N ILE A 323 -4.49 -13.21 -27.66
CA ILE A 323 -4.32 -14.63 -28.05
C ILE A 323 -5.52 -15.10 -28.88
N GLY A 324 -6.74 -14.66 -28.53
CA GLY A 324 -7.94 -14.94 -29.31
C GLY A 324 -7.84 -14.48 -30.75
N SER A 325 -7.36 -13.27 -30.98
CA SER A 325 -7.18 -12.70 -32.33
C SER A 325 -6.06 -13.40 -33.14
N CYS A 326 -5.04 -13.93 -32.46
CA CYS A 326 -3.94 -14.65 -33.15
C CYS A 326 -4.34 -16.03 -33.66
N ILE A 327 -5.45 -16.60 -33.20
CA ILE A 327 -5.95 -17.90 -33.64
C ILE A 327 -6.71 -17.77 -34.95
N ASP A 328 -7.22 -16.58 -35.27
CA ASP A 328 -8.02 -16.32 -36.47
C ASP A 328 -7.16 -16.20 -37.75
N TYR A 329 -5.84 -16.16 -37.65
CA TYR A 329 -4.88 -16.11 -38.75
C TYR A 329 -4.01 -17.38 -38.80
#